data_11bb87ca620f6f919008d16444a9d8f6
#
_entry.id   11bb87ca620f6f919008d16444a9d8f6
#
_cell.length_a   1.000
_cell.length_b   1.000
_cell.length_c   1.000
_cell.angle_alpha   90.00
_cell.angle_beta   90.00
_cell.angle_gamma   90.00
#
_symmetry.space_group_name_H-M   'P 1'
#
loop_
_entity.id
_entity.type
_entity.pdbx_description
1 polymer ?
#
loop_
_entity_poly.entity_id
_entity_poly.type
_entity_poly.pdbx_seq_one_letter_code
_entity_poly.pdbx_strand_id
1 'polypeptide(L)'
;MNNSTIDNPQIGKDVIESLTLGMYEVCRFIYREYIQNAADAVDKAIDLSLLKKGEEAIHITIDTDHRKIIISDNATGIEQGNVMRVLRNIAHSTKKRGEDKGFRGIGRLGGLGYCSKLTFETSYYGEPSKSIMTWDSELLKYIINDRNNSEEAVQVLAQVTKLDTKKEDTKVGNKNENFDY
;
A
#
# COMPACT_ATOMS: atom_id res chain seq x y z
N MET A 1 46.95 -6.95 -10.60
CA MET A 1 45.62 -7.48 -10.23
C MET A 1 44.69 -6.29 -10.15
N ASN A 2 43.88 -6.07 -11.21
CA ASN A 2 42.92 -4.96 -11.25
C ASN A 2 41.71 -5.37 -10.40
N ASN A 3 41.58 -4.83 -9.23
CA ASN A 3 40.31 -4.79 -8.49
C ASN A 3 39.39 -3.82 -9.26
N SER A 4 38.62 -4.33 -10.20
CA SER A 4 37.46 -3.61 -10.69
C SER A 4 36.45 -3.59 -9.56
N THR A 5 36.37 -2.47 -8.84
CA THR A 5 35.22 -2.13 -8.01
C THR A 5 34.02 -2.16 -8.94
N ILE A 6 33.18 -3.18 -8.83
CA ILE A 6 31.89 -3.20 -9.49
C ILE A 6 31.08 -2.10 -8.78
N ASP A 7 30.95 -0.95 -9.44
CA ASP A 7 30.04 0.11 -8.98
C ASP A 7 28.63 -0.48 -8.99
N ASN A 8 28.01 -0.56 -7.82
CA ASN A 8 26.62 -0.97 -7.73
C ASN A 8 25.75 0.07 -8.46
N PRO A 9 24.85 -0.37 -9.35
CA PRO A 9 23.97 0.55 -10.05
C PRO A 9 23.12 1.32 -9.03
N GLN A 10 23.03 2.64 -9.18
CA GLN A 10 22.23 3.52 -8.36
C GLN A 10 20.90 3.81 -9.05
N ILE A 11 19.81 3.81 -8.28
CA ILE A 11 18.46 4.15 -8.76
C ILE A 11 18.07 5.49 -8.15
N GLY A 12 18.06 6.53 -8.98
CA GLY A 12 17.71 7.89 -8.57
C GLY A 12 16.22 8.03 -8.23
N LYS A 13 15.90 9.09 -7.50
CA LYS A 13 14.53 9.43 -7.05
C LYS A 13 13.50 9.56 -8.18
N ASP A 14 13.91 9.96 -9.38
CA ASP A 14 13.01 10.21 -10.53
C ASP A 14 12.27 8.94 -10.99
N VAL A 15 12.83 7.76 -10.67
CA VAL A 15 12.12 6.49 -10.87
C VAL A 15 10.86 6.41 -10.00
N ILE A 16 10.92 6.94 -8.77
CA ILE A 16 9.75 6.97 -7.89
C ILE A 16 8.67 7.86 -8.50
N GLU A 17 9.02 9.03 -9.04
CA GLU A 17 8.09 9.91 -9.73
C GLU A 17 7.34 9.18 -10.84
N SER A 18 8.07 8.53 -11.74
CA SER A 18 7.50 7.78 -12.86
C SER A 18 6.58 6.64 -12.44
N LEU A 19 6.87 5.99 -11.30
CA LEU A 19 6.11 4.86 -10.79
C LEU A 19 4.98 5.24 -9.83
N THR A 20 4.86 6.50 -9.44
CA THR A 20 3.86 6.98 -8.47
C THR A 20 3.06 8.16 -9.00
N LEU A 21 3.70 9.32 -9.11
CA LEU A 21 3.03 10.58 -9.45
C LEU A 21 2.63 10.65 -10.93
N GLY A 22 3.46 10.10 -11.82
CA GLY A 22 3.25 10.10 -13.27
C GLY A 22 2.37 8.97 -13.82
N MET A 23 1.95 8.01 -12.96
CA MET A 23 1.35 6.77 -13.44
C MET A 23 -0.10 6.92 -13.91
N TYR A 24 -0.87 7.83 -13.33
CA TYR A 24 -2.28 8.01 -13.64
C TYR A 24 -2.61 9.46 -13.99
N GLU A 25 -3.00 9.73 -15.22
CA GLU A 25 -3.50 11.04 -15.67
C GLU A 25 -4.91 11.33 -15.10
N VAL A 26 -5.67 10.29 -14.82
CA VAL A 26 -7.06 10.38 -14.37
C VAL A 26 -7.21 9.73 -13.00
N CYS A 27 -7.44 10.53 -11.97
CA CYS A 27 -7.52 10.10 -10.56
C CYS A 27 -8.52 8.95 -10.29
N ARG A 28 -9.63 8.87 -11.03
CA ARG A 28 -10.62 7.80 -10.86
C ARG A 28 -10.08 6.38 -11.07
N PHE A 29 -9.01 6.21 -11.86
CA PHE A 29 -8.40 4.89 -12.06
C PHE A 29 -7.70 4.37 -10.81
N ILE A 30 -7.29 5.25 -9.90
CA ILE A 30 -6.68 4.88 -8.63
C ILE A 30 -7.68 4.15 -7.74
N TYR A 31 -8.93 4.63 -7.67
CA TYR A 31 -9.97 3.98 -6.87
C TYR A 31 -10.27 2.58 -7.40
N ARG A 32 -10.24 2.40 -8.72
CA ARG A 32 -10.38 1.07 -9.34
C ARG A 32 -9.26 0.13 -8.86
N GLU A 33 -8.03 0.59 -8.77
CA GLU A 33 -6.90 -0.22 -8.30
C GLU A 33 -7.08 -0.63 -6.83
N TYR A 34 -7.53 0.28 -5.96
CA TYR A 34 -7.79 -0.06 -4.56
C TYR A 34 -8.95 -1.04 -4.39
N ILE A 35 -10.05 -0.82 -5.10
CA ILE A 35 -11.20 -1.74 -5.08
C ILE A 35 -10.80 -3.11 -5.63
N GLN A 36 -9.98 -3.14 -6.69
CA GLN A 36 -9.47 -4.40 -7.26
C GLN A 36 -8.56 -5.15 -6.27
N ASN A 37 -7.68 -4.42 -5.55
CA ASN A 37 -6.85 -5.04 -4.52
C ASN A 37 -7.68 -5.59 -3.36
N ALA A 38 -8.73 -4.89 -2.95
CA ALA A 38 -9.68 -5.36 -1.93
C ALA A 38 -10.42 -6.63 -2.42
N ALA A 39 -10.92 -6.64 -3.67
CA ALA A 39 -11.58 -7.80 -4.26
C ALA A 39 -10.64 -9.02 -4.36
N ASP A 40 -9.40 -8.83 -4.83
CA ASP A 40 -8.40 -9.90 -4.88
C ASP A 40 -8.10 -10.47 -3.47
N ALA A 41 -8.07 -9.61 -2.44
CA ALA A 41 -7.86 -10.04 -1.05
C ALA A 41 -9.06 -10.83 -0.50
N VAL A 42 -10.28 -10.42 -0.84
CA VAL A 42 -11.52 -11.11 -0.49
C VAL A 42 -11.58 -12.48 -1.16
N ASP A 43 -11.33 -12.57 -2.46
CA ASP A 43 -11.27 -13.86 -3.18
C ASP A 43 -10.30 -14.81 -2.51
N LYS A 44 -9.11 -14.33 -2.16
CA LYS A 44 -8.10 -15.10 -1.44
C LYS A 44 -8.58 -15.54 -0.05
N ALA A 45 -9.32 -14.70 0.68
CA ALA A 45 -9.87 -15.05 1.99
C ALA A 45 -10.89 -16.19 1.90
N ILE A 46 -11.71 -16.20 0.85
CA ILE A 46 -12.66 -17.27 0.55
C ILE A 46 -11.92 -18.57 0.20
N ASP A 47 -10.93 -18.52 -0.68
CA ASP A 47 -10.12 -19.67 -1.08
C ASP A 47 -9.41 -20.31 0.11
N LEU A 48 -8.96 -19.50 1.08
CA LEU A 48 -8.35 -19.97 2.33
C LEU A 48 -9.39 -20.39 3.39
N SER A 49 -10.67 -20.36 3.09
CA SER A 49 -11.77 -20.65 4.03
C SER A 49 -11.76 -19.79 5.30
N LEU A 50 -11.17 -18.59 5.23
CA LEU A 50 -11.17 -17.59 6.29
C LEU A 50 -12.40 -16.69 6.25
N LEU A 51 -13.04 -16.61 5.09
CA LEU A 51 -14.29 -15.88 4.84
C LEU A 51 -15.26 -16.80 4.11
N LYS A 52 -16.53 -16.82 4.51
CA LYS A 52 -17.55 -17.58 3.81
C LYS A 52 -18.09 -16.79 2.64
N LYS A 53 -18.39 -17.46 1.55
CA LYS A 53 -19.05 -16.84 0.40
C LYS A 53 -20.40 -16.26 0.81
N GLY A 54 -20.64 -14.99 0.50
CA GLY A 54 -21.79 -14.21 0.90
C GLY A 54 -21.59 -13.34 2.14
N GLU A 55 -20.41 -13.45 2.81
CA GLU A 55 -20.02 -12.61 3.95
C GLU A 55 -18.97 -11.57 3.56
N GLU A 56 -18.58 -11.55 2.28
CA GLU A 56 -17.62 -10.58 1.74
C GLU A 56 -18.15 -9.16 1.76
N ALA A 57 -17.31 -8.22 2.19
CA ALA A 57 -17.67 -6.81 2.23
C ALA A 57 -16.50 -5.93 1.79
N ILE A 58 -16.81 -4.97 0.94
CA ILE A 58 -15.92 -3.86 0.58
C ILE A 58 -16.72 -2.58 0.82
N HIS A 59 -16.22 -1.72 1.71
CA HIS A 59 -16.86 -0.46 2.05
C HIS A 59 -16.09 0.72 1.48
N ILE A 60 -16.80 1.70 0.93
CA ILE A 60 -16.23 2.96 0.44
C ILE A 60 -16.90 4.09 1.21
N THR A 61 -16.11 4.83 1.99
CA THR A 61 -16.58 6.01 2.72
C THR A 61 -15.96 7.26 2.11
N ILE A 62 -16.78 8.25 1.79
CA ILE A 62 -16.36 9.56 1.30
C ILE A 62 -16.71 10.58 2.37
N ASP A 63 -15.68 11.12 3.02
CA ASP A 63 -15.77 12.19 4.00
C ASP A 63 -15.36 13.50 3.32
N THR A 64 -16.35 14.28 2.93
CA THR A 64 -16.16 15.55 2.22
C THR A 64 -15.62 16.64 3.15
N ASP A 65 -15.98 16.62 4.42
CA ASP A 65 -15.60 17.62 5.40
C ASP A 65 -14.11 17.55 5.72
N HIS A 66 -13.58 16.32 5.83
CA HIS A 66 -12.15 16.08 6.05
C HIS A 66 -11.40 15.77 4.75
N ARG A 67 -12.05 15.82 3.58
CA ARG A 67 -11.47 15.52 2.27
C ARG A 67 -10.79 14.13 2.24
N LYS A 68 -11.45 13.14 2.78
CA LYS A 68 -10.92 11.80 2.99
C LYS A 68 -11.77 10.77 2.25
N ILE A 69 -11.09 9.79 1.65
CA ILE A 69 -11.72 8.60 1.06
C ILE A 69 -11.12 7.39 1.75
N ILE A 70 -11.96 6.50 2.25
CA ILE A 70 -11.59 5.26 2.90
C ILE A 70 -12.16 4.12 2.05
N ILE A 71 -11.32 3.15 1.73
CA ILE A 71 -11.71 1.89 1.12
C ILE A 71 -11.26 0.79 2.06
N SER A 72 -12.19 0.01 2.58
CA SER A 72 -11.94 -1.06 3.54
C SER A 72 -12.56 -2.36 3.08
N ASP A 73 -11.95 -3.47 3.47
CA ASP A 73 -12.42 -4.82 3.21
C ASP A 73 -12.32 -5.69 4.47
N ASN A 74 -13.06 -6.80 4.49
CA ASN A 74 -13.01 -7.78 5.57
C ASN A 74 -12.19 -9.03 5.20
N ALA A 75 -11.21 -8.88 4.32
CA ALA A 75 -10.36 -9.97 3.85
C ALA A 75 -9.28 -10.38 4.87
N THR A 76 -8.24 -11.08 4.39
CA THR A 76 -7.18 -11.64 5.25
C THR A 76 -6.32 -10.60 5.96
N GLY A 77 -6.21 -9.39 5.41
CA GLY A 77 -5.19 -8.43 5.79
C GLY A 77 -3.78 -8.87 5.39
N ILE A 78 -2.79 -8.19 5.97
CA ILE A 78 -1.36 -8.45 5.73
C ILE A 78 -0.71 -8.76 7.08
N GLU A 79 -0.05 -9.91 7.16
CA GLU A 79 0.74 -10.33 8.32
C GLU A 79 1.75 -9.26 8.71
N GLN A 80 1.86 -8.92 10.01
CA GLN A 80 2.68 -7.83 10.53
C GLN A 80 4.13 -7.88 10.02
N GLY A 81 4.75 -9.06 10.00
CA GLY A 81 6.11 -9.26 9.51
C GLY A 81 6.29 -8.99 8.01
N ASN A 82 5.20 -8.98 7.24
CA ASN A 82 5.19 -8.78 5.79
C ASN A 82 4.79 -7.36 5.35
N VAL A 83 4.27 -6.53 6.25
CA VAL A 83 3.71 -5.20 5.91
C VAL A 83 4.72 -4.32 5.17
N MET A 84 5.94 -4.19 5.70
CA MET A 84 7.00 -3.41 5.05
C MET A 84 7.31 -3.92 3.65
N ARG A 85 7.44 -5.22 3.49
CA ARG A 85 7.75 -5.85 2.21
C ARG A 85 6.62 -5.65 1.19
N VAL A 86 5.37 -5.78 1.63
CA VAL A 86 4.20 -5.68 0.75
C VAL A 86 3.87 -4.23 0.41
N LEU A 87 3.90 -3.32 1.39
CA LEU A 87 3.38 -1.96 1.20
C LEU A 87 4.46 -0.94 0.84
N ARG A 88 5.72 -1.13 1.23
CA ARG A 88 6.81 -0.18 0.93
C ARG A 88 7.58 -0.52 -0.35
N ASN A 89 7.78 -1.80 -0.68
CA ASN A 89 8.57 -2.15 -1.84
C ASN A 89 7.85 -1.82 -3.14
N ILE A 90 8.49 -1.05 -4.01
CA ILE A 90 7.96 -0.65 -5.32
C ILE A 90 8.32 -1.73 -6.35
N ALA A 91 7.37 -2.07 -7.22
CA ALA A 91 7.53 -3.02 -8.31
C ALA A 91 7.99 -4.44 -7.89
N HIS A 92 7.92 -4.77 -6.61
CA HIS A 92 8.26 -6.08 -6.06
C HIS A 92 6.96 -6.85 -5.73
N SER A 93 6.26 -7.32 -6.75
CA SER A 93 5.03 -8.11 -6.57
C SER A 93 5.35 -9.60 -6.45
N THR A 94 4.69 -10.26 -5.51
CA THR A 94 4.67 -11.74 -5.44
C THR A 94 3.57 -12.35 -6.30
N LYS A 95 2.74 -11.49 -6.95
CA LYS A 95 1.64 -11.91 -7.82
C LYS A 95 2.18 -12.44 -9.14
N LYS A 96 1.60 -13.51 -9.66
CA LYS A 96 2.00 -14.13 -10.91
C LYS A 96 1.36 -13.43 -12.11
N ARG A 97 2.16 -13.22 -13.15
CA ARG A 97 1.69 -12.61 -14.40
C ARG A 97 0.71 -13.56 -15.10
N GLY A 98 -0.52 -13.09 -15.33
CA GLY A 98 -1.56 -13.85 -16.01
C GLY A 98 -2.56 -14.58 -15.10
N GLU A 99 -2.23 -14.77 -13.80
CA GLU A 99 -3.13 -15.37 -12.81
C GLU A 99 -3.75 -14.31 -11.90
N ASP A 100 -2.99 -13.27 -11.53
CA ASP A 100 -3.41 -12.20 -10.63
C ASP A 100 -3.66 -10.88 -11.38
N LYS A 101 -4.75 -10.20 -11.04
CA LYS A 101 -5.02 -8.82 -11.47
C LYS A 101 -4.06 -7.88 -10.73
N GLY A 102 -3.43 -6.92 -11.43
CA GLY A 102 -2.51 -5.97 -10.78
C GLY A 102 -1.13 -6.52 -10.41
N PHE A 103 -0.55 -7.36 -11.24
CA PHE A 103 0.74 -8.04 -11.02
C PHE A 103 1.97 -7.12 -10.86
N ARG A 104 1.89 -5.85 -11.28
CA ARG A 104 3.05 -4.92 -11.22
C ARG A 104 3.40 -4.45 -9.81
N GLY A 105 2.47 -4.56 -8.85
CA GLY A 105 2.70 -4.15 -7.46
C GLY A 105 2.93 -2.64 -7.25
N ILE A 106 2.51 -1.80 -8.20
CA ILE A 106 2.65 -0.33 -8.17
C ILE A 106 1.31 0.39 -8.05
N GLY A 107 0.20 -0.22 -8.46
CA GLY A 107 -1.13 0.41 -8.47
C GLY A 107 -1.56 0.99 -7.13
N ARG A 108 -1.17 0.34 -6.02
CA ARG A 108 -1.46 0.84 -4.66
C ARG A 108 -0.83 2.20 -4.34
N LEU A 109 0.18 2.62 -5.07
CA LEU A 109 0.89 3.90 -4.86
C LEU A 109 0.32 5.03 -5.70
N GLY A 110 -0.62 4.76 -6.61
CA GLY A 110 -1.19 5.76 -7.51
C GLY A 110 -1.86 6.92 -6.77
N GLY A 111 -2.36 6.71 -5.53
CA GLY A 111 -2.92 7.76 -4.69
C GLY A 111 -1.93 8.85 -4.31
N LEU A 112 -0.61 8.58 -4.29
CA LEU A 112 0.43 9.54 -3.91
C LEU A 112 0.42 10.79 -4.79
N GLY A 113 -0.02 10.69 -6.05
CA GLY A 113 -0.17 11.84 -6.93
C GLY A 113 -1.28 12.81 -6.50
N TYR A 114 -2.27 12.36 -5.75
CA TYR A 114 -3.54 13.06 -5.55
C TYR A 114 -3.91 13.34 -4.09
N CYS A 115 -3.18 12.80 -3.14
CA CYS A 115 -3.39 13.06 -1.71
C CYS A 115 -2.19 13.75 -1.07
N SER A 116 -2.37 14.29 0.14
CA SER A 116 -1.27 14.75 0.99
C SER A 116 -0.66 13.58 1.77
N LYS A 117 -1.50 12.62 2.12
CA LYS A 117 -1.11 11.44 2.90
C LYS A 117 -1.87 10.21 2.43
N LEU A 118 -1.17 9.10 2.23
CA LEU A 118 -1.75 7.79 1.91
C LEU A 118 -1.48 6.86 3.09
N THR A 119 -2.55 6.29 3.67
CA THR A 119 -2.43 5.39 4.81
C THR A 119 -3.04 4.02 4.49
N PHE A 120 -2.31 2.97 4.82
CA PHE A 120 -2.78 1.60 4.79
C PHE A 120 -2.87 1.09 6.23
N GLU A 121 -4.06 0.71 6.65
CA GLU A 121 -4.29 0.03 7.93
C GLU A 121 -4.62 -1.43 7.64
N THR A 122 -3.98 -2.34 8.34
CA THR A 122 -4.17 -3.77 8.12
C THR A 122 -4.00 -4.54 9.41
N SER A 123 -4.89 -5.49 9.65
CA SER A 123 -4.79 -6.51 10.70
C SER A 123 -4.84 -7.89 10.05
N TYR A 124 -4.08 -8.84 10.59
CA TYR A 124 -4.02 -10.19 10.07
C TYR A 124 -4.71 -11.16 11.04
N TYR A 125 -5.35 -12.18 10.48
CA TYR A 125 -6.06 -13.17 11.27
C TYR A 125 -5.13 -13.84 12.30
N GLY A 126 -5.54 -13.80 13.58
CA GLY A 126 -4.78 -14.38 14.70
C GLY A 126 -3.70 -13.47 15.29
N GLU A 127 -3.44 -12.29 14.73
CA GLU A 127 -2.54 -11.31 15.33
C GLU A 127 -3.32 -10.32 16.22
N PRO A 128 -2.80 -10.00 17.44
CA PRO A 128 -3.46 -9.07 18.37
C PRO A 128 -3.10 -7.62 18.09
N SER A 129 -2.72 -7.29 16.86
CA SER A 129 -2.24 -5.97 16.49
C SER A 129 -2.64 -5.60 15.09
N LYS A 130 -2.75 -4.29 14.87
CA LYS A 130 -2.92 -3.73 13.54
C LYS A 130 -1.68 -2.92 13.15
N SER A 131 -1.27 -3.05 11.91
CA SER A 131 -0.17 -2.29 11.32
C SER A 131 -0.73 -1.10 10.54
N ILE A 132 -0.07 0.04 10.66
CA ILE A 132 -0.43 1.31 10.00
C ILE A 132 0.78 1.79 9.23
N MET A 133 0.74 1.67 7.90
CA MET A 133 1.77 2.20 7.01
C MET A 133 1.30 3.52 6.41
N THR A 134 2.03 4.58 6.69
CA THR A 134 1.74 5.92 6.17
C THR A 134 2.81 6.35 5.19
N TRP A 135 2.38 6.93 4.07
CA TRP A 135 3.20 7.60 3.08
C TRP A 135 2.92 9.09 3.12
N ASP A 136 3.95 9.90 3.29
CA ASP A 136 3.88 11.35 3.22
C ASP A 136 4.06 11.78 1.76
N SER A 137 2.94 12.05 1.08
CA SER A 137 2.94 12.42 -0.34
C SER A 137 3.41 13.85 -0.55
N GLU A 138 3.22 14.74 0.41
CA GLU A 138 3.69 16.12 0.31
C GLU A 138 5.21 16.16 0.40
N LEU A 139 5.79 15.46 1.37
CA LEU A 139 7.24 15.34 1.48
C LEU A 139 7.85 14.66 0.25
N LEU A 140 7.19 13.60 -0.27
CA LEU A 140 7.62 12.95 -1.50
C LEU A 140 7.69 13.91 -2.68
N LYS A 141 6.62 14.67 -2.91
CA LYS A 141 6.55 15.68 -3.98
C LYS A 141 7.61 16.76 -3.80
N TYR A 142 7.83 17.21 -2.56
CA TYR A 142 8.87 18.17 -2.24
C TYR A 142 10.27 17.66 -2.61
N ILE A 143 10.62 16.45 -2.18
CA ILE A 143 11.95 15.84 -2.47
C ILE A 143 12.14 15.63 -3.97
N ILE A 144 11.12 15.15 -4.69
CA ILE A 144 11.19 14.90 -6.13
C ILE A 144 11.43 16.21 -6.90
N ASN A 145 10.74 17.27 -6.53
CA ASN A 145 10.84 18.58 -7.21
C ASN A 145 12.14 19.34 -6.90
N ASP A 146 12.86 18.96 -5.84
CA ASP A 146 14.15 19.59 -5.52
C ASP A 146 15.25 19.08 -6.47
N ARG A 147 15.61 19.90 -7.43
CA ARG A 147 16.66 19.59 -8.43
C ARG A 147 18.06 19.45 -7.84
N ASN A 148 18.29 19.99 -6.64
CA ASN A 148 19.58 19.89 -5.95
C ASN A 148 19.70 18.61 -5.12
N ASN A 149 18.59 17.89 -4.94
CA ASN A 149 18.56 16.65 -4.20
C ASN A 149 18.94 15.49 -5.12
N SER A 150 20.04 14.80 -4.81
CA SER A 150 20.59 13.64 -5.53
C SER A 150 20.39 12.32 -4.79
N GLU A 151 19.44 12.27 -3.85
CA GLU A 151 19.18 11.05 -3.07
C GLU A 151 18.75 9.87 -3.94
N GLU A 152 19.16 8.69 -3.50
CA GLU A 152 18.72 7.44 -4.10
C GLU A 152 17.26 7.14 -3.74
N ALA A 153 16.57 6.42 -4.61
CA ALA A 153 15.18 6.03 -4.41
C ALA A 153 14.93 5.36 -3.04
N VAL A 154 15.87 4.52 -2.57
CA VAL A 154 15.75 3.83 -1.28
C VAL A 154 15.78 4.80 -0.10
N GLN A 155 16.60 5.85 -0.16
CA GLN A 155 16.71 6.87 0.88
C GLN A 155 15.42 7.69 0.95
N VAL A 156 14.91 8.11 -0.21
CA VAL A 156 13.62 8.83 -0.30
C VAL A 156 12.48 7.99 0.28
N LEU A 157 12.39 6.70 -0.09
CA LEU A 157 11.36 5.81 0.45
C LEU A 157 11.44 5.67 1.98
N ALA A 158 12.65 5.68 2.56
CA ALA A 158 12.83 5.61 4.00
C ALA A 158 12.32 6.87 4.71
N GLN A 159 12.46 8.05 4.09
CA GLN A 159 12.02 9.32 4.66
C GLN A 159 10.51 9.52 4.59
N VAL A 160 9.89 9.12 3.47
CA VAL A 160 8.47 9.39 3.23
C VAL A 160 7.53 8.31 3.76
N THR A 161 8.07 7.22 4.31
CA THR A 161 7.26 6.11 4.85
C THR A 161 7.44 5.94 6.34
N LYS A 162 6.34 5.68 7.05
CA LYS A 162 6.34 5.35 8.48
C LYS A 162 5.47 4.13 8.71
N LEU A 163 5.97 3.19 9.53
CA LEU A 163 5.21 2.04 10.01
C LEU A 163 5.00 2.17 11.51
N ASP A 164 3.74 2.20 11.91
CA ASP A 164 3.29 2.14 13.30
C ASP A 164 2.55 0.82 13.55
N THR A 165 2.56 0.34 14.78
CA THR A 165 1.79 -0.83 15.22
C THR A 165 0.93 -0.43 16.40
N LYS A 166 -0.36 -0.76 16.36
CA LYS A 166 -1.30 -0.56 17.48
C LYS A 166 -1.83 -1.90 17.94
N LYS A 167 -1.95 -2.08 19.26
CA LYS A 167 -2.69 -3.22 19.78
C LYS A 167 -4.15 -3.08 19.37
N GLU A 168 -4.70 -4.14 18.86
CA GLU A 168 -6.10 -4.24 18.55
C GLU A 168 -6.68 -5.33 19.43
N ASP A 169 -7.72 -5.02 20.21
CA ASP A 169 -8.46 -6.02 20.99
C ASP A 169 -9.34 -6.84 20.04
N THR A 170 -8.72 -7.56 19.13
CA THR A 170 -9.41 -8.49 18.24
C THR A 170 -9.84 -9.69 19.05
N LYS A 171 -11.10 -9.73 19.46
CA LYS A 171 -11.72 -10.98 19.91
C LYS A 171 -11.65 -11.96 18.74
N VAL A 172 -11.00 -13.09 18.98
CA VAL A 172 -10.98 -14.23 18.06
C VAL A 172 -12.43 -14.52 17.64
N GLY A 173 -12.77 -14.29 16.37
CA GLY A 173 -14.10 -14.57 15.82
C GLY A 173 -14.94 -13.36 15.40
N ASN A 174 -14.61 -12.12 15.80
CA ASN A 174 -15.36 -10.92 15.38
C ASN A 174 -14.55 -10.07 14.38
N LYS A 175 -14.58 -10.45 13.12
CA LYS A 175 -13.98 -9.68 12.03
C LYS A 175 -14.80 -8.44 11.63
N ASN A 176 -16.05 -8.29 12.13
CA ASN A 176 -17.03 -7.38 11.56
C ASN A 176 -17.55 -6.30 12.52
N GLU A 177 -17.03 -6.13 13.73
CA GLU A 177 -17.70 -5.25 14.70
C GLU A 177 -16.95 -3.98 15.08
N ASN A 178 -15.78 -3.68 14.53
CA ASN A 178 -15.06 -2.44 14.88
C ASN A 178 -14.54 -1.71 13.63
N PHE A 179 -15.45 -1.31 12.75
CA PHE A 179 -15.23 -0.13 11.91
C PHE A 179 -15.92 1.04 12.60
N ASP A 180 -15.36 1.53 13.70
CA ASP A 180 -15.74 2.83 14.25
C ASP A 180 -15.29 3.90 13.25
N TYR A 181 -16.28 4.64 12.75
CA TYR A 181 -16.23 5.74 11.80
C TYR A 181 -15.50 6.95 12.36
#